data_7aaea3538d12902d8f00ac36009845c9
#
_entry.id   7aaea3538d12902d8f00ac36009845c9
#
_cell.length_a   1.000
_cell.length_b   1.000
_cell.length_c   1.000
_cell.angle_alpha   90.00
_cell.angle_beta   90.00
_cell.angle_gamma   90.00
#
_symmetry.space_group_name_H-M   'P 1'
#
loop_
_entity.id
_entity.type
_entity.pdbx_description
1 polymer ?
#
loop_
_entity_poly.entity_id
_entity_poly.type
_entity_poly.pdbx_seq_one_letter_code
_entity_poly.pdbx_strand_id
1 'polypeptide(L)'
;MLCAGIGKRLRPLTIRYPKALLPVGGRPMVFHVLDALCAVGVRRFLVNLHAHPAVLRRELRAYGRRHRVRFMFLYEKKLLDTGGALRNAAEHLIEPFWLVNCDFFPAGFSFAAMARAHAAKKAIVTLAIRPMSRGEPFTPVGLDRRGRIIRVSGVFGAGGRDHVFLGVHRIDPAALAHLSFKKIFPIFSGLYRNLFQTGRSIHAFVCRPAFTFDLGTLEGYYSANFEFIPP
;
A
#
# COMPACT_ATOMS: atom_id res chain seq x y z
N MET A 1 7.34 0.88 -1.47
CA MET A 1 6.70 -0.43 -1.68
C MET A 1 6.88 -1.28 -0.44
N LEU A 2 5.81 -1.76 0.15
CA LEU A 2 5.82 -2.61 1.34
C LEU A 2 5.84 -4.10 0.93
N CYS A 3 7.02 -4.69 0.92
CA CYS A 3 7.26 -6.06 0.44
C CYS A 3 7.86 -7.00 1.50
N ALA A 4 8.05 -6.54 2.75
CA ALA A 4 8.64 -7.34 3.83
C ALA A 4 7.69 -8.41 4.43
N GLY A 5 6.42 -8.41 4.05
CA GLY A 5 5.41 -9.32 4.58
C GLY A 5 5.73 -10.80 4.36
N ILE A 6 5.61 -11.63 5.41
CA ILE A 6 5.90 -13.07 5.35
C ILE A 6 4.85 -13.86 4.54
N GLY A 7 3.63 -13.30 4.37
CA GLY A 7 2.56 -13.98 3.64
C GLY A 7 2.00 -15.25 4.32
N LYS A 8 1.90 -15.25 5.66
CA LYS A 8 1.46 -16.44 6.44
C LYS A 8 0.15 -17.05 5.95
N ARG A 9 -0.84 -16.22 5.56
CA ARG A 9 -2.16 -16.67 5.08
C ARG A 9 -2.12 -17.30 3.67
N LEU A 10 -1.00 -17.14 2.95
CA LEU A 10 -0.76 -17.74 1.63
C LEU A 10 0.09 -19.02 1.68
N ARG A 11 0.39 -19.56 2.87
CA ARG A 11 1.08 -20.84 2.97
C ARG A 11 0.22 -21.95 2.40
N PRO A 12 0.83 -22.93 1.70
CA PRO A 12 2.27 -23.21 1.61
C PRO A 12 3.05 -22.42 0.55
N LEU A 13 2.39 -21.65 -0.33
CA LEU A 13 3.01 -20.95 -1.47
C LEU A 13 4.20 -20.05 -1.05
N THR A 14 4.07 -19.39 0.10
CA THR A 14 5.07 -18.43 0.61
C THR A 14 6.16 -19.05 1.48
N ILE A 15 6.19 -20.37 1.65
CA ILE A 15 7.28 -21.03 2.41
C ILE A 15 8.61 -20.89 1.67
N ARG A 16 8.61 -21.07 0.35
CA ARG A 16 9.82 -21.04 -0.49
C ARG A 16 9.90 -19.85 -1.43
N TYR A 17 8.84 -19.03 -1.50
CA TYR A 17 8.76 -17.94 -2.47
C TYR A 17 8.19 -16.67 -1.85
N PRO A 18 8.76 -15.47 -2.15
CA PRO A 18 8.25 -14.23 -1.57
C PRO A 18 6.85 -13.92 -2.09
N LYS A 19 5.92 -13.52 -1.19
CA LYS A 19 4.55 -13.15 -1.52
C LYS A 19 4.45 -12.22 -2.73
N ALA A 20 5.30 -11.19 -2.78
CA ALA A 20 5.30 -10.18 -3.82
C ALA A 20 5.54 -10.73 -5.24
N LEU A 21 6.16 -11.91 -5.34
CA LEU A 21 6.46 -12.57 -6.62
C LEU A 21 5.47 -13.69 -6.99
N LEU A 22 4.47 -13.98 -6.16
CA LEU A 22 3.42 -14.92 -6.54
C LEU A 22 2.71 -14.39 -7.80
N PRO A 23 2.48 -15.23 -8.82
CA PRO A 23 1.92 -14.77 -10.08
C PRO A 23 0.40 -14.53 -9.97
N VAL A 24 -0.05 -13.43 -10.57
CA VAL A 24 -1.46 -13.15 -10.86
C VAL A 24 -1.57 -12.94 -12.36
N GLY A 25 -2.42 -13.73 -13.03
CA GLY A 25 -2.50 -13.72 -14.49
C GLY A 25 -1.15 -14.02 -15.17
N GLY A 26 -0.39 -14.98 -14.64
CA GLY A 26 0.92 -15.38 -15.18
C GLY A 26 2.08 -14.42 -14.90
N ARG A 27 1.86 -13.31 -14.18
CA ARG A 27 2.86 -12.26 -13.92
C ARG A 27 3.02 -11.98 -12.43
N PRO A 28 4.27 -11.79 -11.89
CA PRO A 28 4.48 -11.46 -10.49
C PRO A 28 3.60 -10.30 -10.02
N MET A 29 2.91 -10.51 -8.89
CA MET A 29 1.96 -9.57 -8.29
C MET A 29 2.52 -8.15 -8.17
N VAL A 30 3.76 -8.02 -7.70
CA VAL A 30 4.42 -6.72 -7.54
C VAL A 30 4.66 -5.99 -8.87
N PHE A 31 4.78 -6.72 -9.99
CA PHE A 31 5.04 -6.09 -11.30
C PHE A 31 3.82 -5.35 -11.83
N HIS A 32 2.60 -5.81 -11.54
CA HIS A 32 1.39 -5.06 -11.88
C HIS A 32 1.39 -3.67 -11.21
N VAL A 33 1.79 -3.60 -9.94
CA VAL A 33 1.89 -2.33 -9.20
C VAL A 33 3.01 -1.45 -9.77
N LEU A 34 4.17 -2.04 -10.06
CA LEU A 34 5.31 -1.31 -10.62
C LEU A 34 4.96 -0.71 -11.99
N ASP A 35 4.31 -1.48 -12.88
CA ASP A 35 3.91 -0.98 -14.21
C ASP A 35 2.93 0.19 -14.09
N ALA A 36 1.93 0.07 -13.23
CA ALA A 36 0.94 1.14 -13.02
C ALA A 36 1.59 2.42 -12.44
N LEU A 37 2.58 2.28 -11.55
CA LEU A 37 3.37 3.42 -11.05
C LEU A 37 4.31 3.99 -12.11
N CYS A 38 4.94 3.14 -12.92
CA CYS A 38 5.79 3.56 -14.03
C CYS A 38 4.99 4.35 -15.09
N ALA A 39 3.75 3.96 -15.35
CA ALA A 39 2.85 4.65 -16.26
C ALA A 39 2.56 6.11 -15.84
N VAL A 40 2.61 6.41 -14.53
CA VAL A 40 2.48 7.77 -14.00
C VAL A 40 3.82 8.44 -13.68
N GLY A 41 4.92 7.96 -14.28
CA GLY A 41 6.23 8.61 -14.23
C GLY A 41 7.11 8.24 -13.03
N VAL A 42 6.72 7.30 -12.17
CA VAL A 42 7.59 6.86 -11.07
C VAL A 42 8.79 6.08 -11.62
N ARG A 43 10.00 6.49 -11.24
CA ARG A 43 11.26 5.89 -11.71
C ARG A 43 12.19 5.46 -10.58
N ARG A 44 11.90 5.84 -9.34
CA ARG A 44 12.68 5.48 -8.14
C ARG A 44 11.79 4.75 -7.15
N PHE A 45 12.22 3.59 -6.70
CA PHE A 45 11.48 2.74 -5.78
C PHE A 45 12.32 2.39 -4.55
N LEU A 46 11.78 2.64 -3.37
CA LEU A 46 12.24 2.12 -2.09
C LEU A 46 11.45 0.85 -1.76
N VAL A 47 12.12 -0.25 -1.50
CA VAL A 47 11.49 -1.54 -1.21
C VAL A 47 12.05 -2.11 0.08
N ASN A 48 11.19 -2.33 1.07
CA ASN A 48 11.61 -3.04 2.28
C ASN A 48 11.61 -4.57 2.04
N LEU A 49 12.63 -5.23 2.57
CA LEU A 49 12.86 -6.66 2.39
C LEU A 49 12.99 -7.35 3.75
N HIS A 50 12.37 -8.53 3.90
CA HIS A 50 12.55 -9.41 5.06
C HIS A 50 12.56 -10.88 4.64
N ALA A 51 11.42 -11.44 4.25
CA ALA A 51 11.32 -12.82 3.76
C ALA A 51 11.90 -12.95 2.34
N HIS A 52 12.74 -13.97 2.13
CA HIS A 52 13.36 -14.28 0.83
C HIS A 52 14.02 -13.08 0.13
N PRO A 53 14.85 -12.26 0.82
CA PRO A 53 15.33 -10.98 0.31
C PRO A 53 16.19 -11.12 -0.95
N ALA A 54 16.97 -12.19 -1.07
CA ALA A 54 17.83 -12.43 -2.22
C ALA A 54 17.04 -12.64 -3.51
N VAL A 55 15.97 -13.45 -3.43
CA VAL A 55 15.10 -13.77 -4.58
C VAL A 55 14.37 -12.51 -5.03
N LEU A 56 13.69 -11.81 -4.10
CA LEU A 56 12.94 -10.60 -4.44
C LEU A 56 13.85 -9.51 -5.02
N ARG A 57 15.03 -9.30 -4.42
CA ARG A 57 16.01 -8.32 -4.90
C ARG A 57 16.51 -8.65 -6.33
N ARG A 58 16.75 -9.92 -6.63
CA ARG A 58 17.20 -10.36 -7.97
C ARG A 58 16.14 -10.02 -9.02
N GLU A 59 14.88 -10.39 -8.78
CA GLU A 59 13.78 -10.17 -9.72
C GLU A 59 13.48 -8.66 -9.92
N LEU A 60 13.47 -7.88 -8.84
CA LEU A 60 13.29 -6.43 -8.94
C LEU A 60 14.44 -5.73 -9.66
N ARG A 61 15.69 -6.18 -9.49
CA ARG A 61 16.82 -5.65 -10.26
C ARG A 61 16.69 -6.00 -11.75
N ALA A 62 16.24 -7.19 -12.09
CA ALA A 62 15.99 -7.59 -13.49
C ALA A 62 14.87 -6.72 -14.10
N TYR A 63 13.76 -6.52 -13.37
CA TYR A 63 12.72 -5.58 -13.75
C TYR A 63 13.29 -4.16 -13.95
N GLY A 64 14.11 -3.67 -13.02
CA GLY A 64 14.69 -2.34 -13.07
C GLY A 64 15.54 -2.09 -14.32
N ARG A 65 16.36 -3.05 -14.72
CA ARG A 65 17.15 -2.98 -15.97
C ARG A 65 16.22 -2.90 -17.20
N ARG A 66 15.18 -3.73 -17.26
CA ARG A 66 14.25 -3.79 -18.40
C ARG A 66 13.42 -2.50 -18.54
N HIS A 67 12.95 -1.94 -17.43
CA HIS A 67 12.04 -0.80 -17.41
C HIS A 67 12.71 0.54 -17.10
N ARG A 68 14.05 0.58 -17.01
CA ARG A 68 14.86 1.78 -16.72
C ARG A 68 14.42 2.49 -15.43
N VAL A 69 14.17 1.71 -14.37
CA VAL A 69 13.83 2.22 -13.03
C VAL A 69 14.90 1.81 -12.01
N ARG A 70 15.03 2.60 -10.94
CA ARG A 70 16.02 2.39 -9.89
C ARG A 70 15.35 1.87 -8.63
N PHE A 71 15.96 0.86 -8.01
CA PHE A 71 15.55 0.32 -6.74
C PHE A 71 16.59 0.58 -5.66
N MET A 72 16.12 1.05 -4.50
CA MET A 72 16.83 1.03 -3.24
C MET A 72 16.15 0.00 -2.33
N PHE A 73 16.96 -0.81 -1.65
CA PHE A 73 16.47 -1.91 -0.81
C PHE A 73 16.81 -1.64 0.65
N LEU A 74 15.81 -1.68 1.52
CA LEU A 74 15.92 -1.52 2.96
C LEU A 74 15.66 -2.88 3.63
N TYR A 75 16.72 -3.51 4.12
CA TYR A 75 16.59 -4.82 4.75
C TYR A 75 16.16 -4.69 6.23
N GLU A 76 15.11 -5.40 6.59
CA GLU A 76 14.58 -5.49 7.95
C GLU A 76 15.03 -6.80 8.61
N LYS A 77 15.96 -6.75 9.55
CA LYS A 77 16.35 -7.94 10.36
C LYS A 77 15.17 -8.46 11.19
N LYS A 78 14.32 -7.56 11.69
CA LYS A 78 13.04 -7.83 12.34
C LYS A 78 11.98 -7.04 11.59
N LEU A 79 10.78 -7.60 11.46
CA LEU A 79 9.66 -6.89 10.85
C LEU A 79 9.36 -5.61 11.63
N LEU A 80 9.36 -4.48 10.94
CA LEU A 80 9.13 -3.16 11.52
C LEU A 80 7.65 -2.76 11.51
N ASP A 81 6.80 -3.55 10.87
CA ASP A 81 5.44 -3.19 10.49
C ASP A 81 5.41 -1.98 9.53
N THR A 82 4.23 -1.62 9.03
CA THR A 82 4.07 -0.62 7.96
C THR A 82 4.56 0.78 8.33
N GLY A 83 4.33 1.21 9.56
CA GLY A 83 4.78 2.51 10.05
C GLY A 83 6.28 2.54 10.37
N GLY A 84 6.81 1.47 10.97
CA GLY A 84 8.24 1.35 11.24
C GLY A 84 9.06 1.24 9.95
N ALA A 85 8.54 0.56 8.93
CA ALA A 85 9.13 0.52 7.58
C ALA A 85 9.18 1.92 6.95
N LEU A 86 8.10 2.70 7.07
CA LEU A 86 8.06 4.08 6.59
C LEU A 86 9.08 4.96 7.33
N ARG A 87 9.18 4.83 8.66
CA ARG A 87 10.18 5.54 9.46
C ARG A 87 11.61 5.20 9.04
N ASN A 88 11.88 3.92 8.77
CA ASN A 88 13.20 3.46 8.31
C ASN A 88 13.57 4.03 6.92
N ALA A 89 12.57 4.42 6.12
CA ALA A 89 12.75 5.01 4.80
C ALA A 89 12.73 6.54 4.79
N ALA A 90 12.41 7.20 5.91
CA ALA A 90 12.01 8.61 5.97
C ALA A 90 13.06 9.57 5.38
N GLU A 91 14.35 9.36 5.64
CA GLU A 91 15.44 10.21 5.15
C GLU A 91 15.55 10.25 3.62
N HIS A 92 15.00 9.24 2.94
CA HIS A 92 15.00 9.14 1.48
C HIS A 92 13.72 9.70 0.82
N LEU A 93 12.74 10.13 1.61
CA LEU A 93 11.40 10.53 1.17
C LEU A 93 11.24 12.05 1.28
N ILE A 94 11.93 12.79 0.40
CA ILE A 94 12.01 14.26 0.40
C ILE A 94 10.98 14.94 -0.52
N GLU A 95 10.26 14.17 -1.35
CA GLU A 95 9.22 14.62 -2.26
C GLU A 95 7.92 13.86 -1.99
N PRO A 96 6.74 14.35 -2.40
CA PRO A 96 5.50 13.59 -2.29
C PRO A 96 5.61 12.21 -2.94
N PHE A 97 5.29 11.16 -2.18
CA PHE A 97 5.56 9.77 -2.57
C PHE A 97 4.32 8.87 -2.48
N TRP A 98 4.42 7.74 -3.14
CA TRP A 98 3.47 6.64 -3.04
C TRP A 98 3.97 5.61 -2.03
N LEU A 99 3.14 5.26 -1.06
CA LEU A 99 3.35 4.08 -0.22
C LEU A 99 2.30 3.04 -0.63
N VAL A 100 2.76 1.89 -1.13
CA VAL A 100 1.87 0.89 -1.73
C VAL A 100 2.23 -0.50 -1.22
N ASN A 101 1.21 -1.26 -0.84
CA ASN A 101 1.34 -2.67 -0.51
C ASN A 101 1.65 -3.47 -1.77
N CYS A 102 2.54 -4.46 -1.69
CA CYS A 102 2.90 -5.29 -2.84
C CYS A 102 1.78 -6.22 -3.31
N ASP A 103 0.75 -6.41 -2.50
CA ASP A 103 -0.45 -7.23 -2.76
C ASP A 103 -1.66 -6.40 -3.21
N PHE A 104 -1.47 -5.13 -3.51
CA PHE A 104 -2.48 -4.32 -4.18
C PHE A 104 -2.57 -4.71 -5.66
N PHE A 105 -3.79 -4.91 -6.16
CA PHE A 105 -4.03 -5.18 -7.58
C PHE A 105 -4.61 -3.93 -8.25
N PRO A 106 -3.88 -3.30 -9.22
CA PRO A 106 -4.22 -1.97 -9.71
C PRO A 106 -5.30 -1.93 -10.82
N ALA A 107 -5.96 -3.05 -11.14
CA ALA A 107 -6.98 -3.08 -12.18
C ALA A 107 -8.11 -2.06 -11.93
N GLY A 108 -8.31 -1.16 -12.89
CA GLY A 108 -9.28 -0.07 -12.78
C GLY A 108 -8.90 1.05 -11.81
N PHE A 109 -7.69 1.03 -11.22
CA PHE A 109 -7.21 2.09 -10.33
C PHE A 109 -6.37 3.13 -11.07
N SER A 110 -6.71 4.41 -10.88
CA SER A 110 -5.98 5.53 -11.51
C SER A 110 -5.07 6.26 -10.53
N PHE A 111 -3.77 5.94 -10.53
CA PHE A 111 -2.76 6.70 -9.80
C PHE A 111 -2.73 8.18 -10.19
N ALA A 112 -2.90 8.50 -11.48
CA ALA A 112 -2.96 9.87 -11.98
C ALA A 112 -4.14 10.65 -11.39
N ALA A 113 -5.34 10.06 -11.33
CA ALA A 113 -6.51 10.72 -10.74
C ALA A 113 -6.31 10.94 -9.23
N MET A 114 -5.75 9.97 -8.52
CA MET A 114 -5.45 10.13 -7.09
C MET A 114 -4.40 11.22 -6.84
N ALA A 115 -3.36 11.31 -7.68
CA ALA A 115 -2.35 12.37 -7.58
C ALA A 115 -2.96 13.76 -7.76
N ARG A 116 -3.85 13.94 -8.78
CA ARG A 116 -4.58 15.20 -8.98
C ARG A 116 -5.48 15.55 -7.80
N ALA A 117 -6.21 14.58 -7.26
CA ALA A 117 -7.08 14.79 -6.10
C ALA A 117 -6.28 15.17 -4.83
N HIS A 118 -5.13 14.55 -4.62
CA HIS A 118 -4.21 14.88 -3.52
C HIS A 118 -3.70 16.33 -3.64
N ALA A 119 -3.22 16.72 -4.82
CA ALA A 119 -2.71 18.05 -5.08
C ALA A 119 -3.81 19.14 -4.95
N ALA A 120 -5.00 18.91 -5.52
CA ALA A 120 -6.12 19.83 -5.46
C ALA A 120 -6.58 20.14 -4.02
N LYS A 121 -6.46 19.17 -3.11
CA LYS A 121 -6.78 19.32 -1.69
C LYS A 121 -5.61 19.84 -0.85
N LYS A 122 -4.42 20.03 -1.44
CA LYS A 122 -3.18 20.31 -0.71
C LYS A 122 -3.01 19.36 0.48
N ALA A 123 -3.33 18.08 0.24
CA ALA A 123 -3.41 17.07 1.28
C ALA A 123 -2.01 16.62 1.71
N ILE A 124 -1.79 16.42 3.02
CA ILE A 124 -0.54 15.79 3.49
C ILE A 124 -0.61 14.27 3.41
N VAL A 125 -1.82 13.70 3.46
CA VAL A 125 -2.07 12.26 3.25
C VAL A 125 -3.38 12.08 2.49
N THR A 126 -3.36 11.21 1.49
CA THR A 126 -4.56 10.69 0.82
C THR A 126 -4.49 9.17 0.79
N LEU A 127 -5.55 8.49 1.19
CA LEU A 127 -5.68 7.04 1.16
C LEU A 127 -6.64 6.62 0.04
N ALA A 128 -6.28 5.60 -0.72
CA ALA A 128 -7.20 4.96 -1.65
C ALA A 128 -8.15 4.05 -0.89
N ILE A 129 -9.44 4.25 -1.08
CA ILE A 129 -10.50 3.48 -0.42
C ILE A 129 -11.62 3.15 -1.41
N ARG A 130 -12.41 2.15 -1.09
CA ARG A 130 -13.67 1.82 -1.77
C ARG A 130 -14.82 1.68 -0.78
N PRO A 131 -16.08 1.82 -1.23
CA PRO A 131 -17.22 1.46 -0.38
C PRO A 131 -17.08 0.03 0.15
N MET A 132 -17.45 -0.17 1.40
CA MET A 132 -17.46 -1.48 2.05
C MET A 132 -18.81 -2.15 1.85
N SER A 133 -18.82 -3.42 1.46
CA SER A 133 -20.01 -4.25 1.42
C SER A 133 -20.30 -4.86 2.81
N ARG A 134 -21.53 -5.23 3.06
CA ARG A 134 -21.91 -5.84 4.34
C ARG A 134 -21.21 -7.20 4.53
N GLY A 135 -20.59 -7.40 5.69
CA GLY A 135 -19.96 -8.68 6.07
C GLY A 135 -18.53 -8.86 5.56
N GLU A 136 -17.93 -7.86 4.90
CA GLU A 136 -16.52 -7.96 4.49
C GLU A 136 -15.57 -7.98 5.71
N PRO A 137 -14.54 -8.86 5.71
CA PRO A 137 -13.65 -9.06 6.86
C PRO A 137 -12.51 -8.02 6.92
N PHE A 138 -12.79 -6.77 6.58
CA PHE A 138 -11.81 -5.68 6.62
C PHE A 138 -12.05 -4.73 7.78
N THR A 139 -11.01 -4.04 8.22
CA THR A 139 -11.14 -2.95 9.19
C THR A 139 -11.84 -1.75 8.55
N PRO A 140 -13.02 -1.34 9.02
CA PRO A 140 -13.73 -0.22 8.43
C PRO A 140 -13.01 1.11 8.61
N VAL A 141 -13.01 1.91 7.54
CA VAL A 141 -12.56 3.31 7.51
C VAL A 141 -13.77 4.21 7.30
N GLY A 142 -14.03 5.13 8.23
CA GLY A 142 -15.18 6.03 8.19
C GLY A 142 -14.83 7.39 7.56
N LEU A 143 -15.70 7.87 6.65
CA LEU A 143 -15.59 9.19 6.02
C LEU A 143 -16.64 10.18 6.52
N ASP A 144 -16.26 11.46 6.61
CA ASP A 144 -17.21 12.56 6.70
C ASP A 144 -17.75 12.98 5.30
N ARG A 145 -18.71 13.93 5.30
CA ARG A 145 -19.32 14.46 4.07
C ARG A 145 -18.34 15.22 3.17
N ARG A 146 -17.18 15.63 3.72
CA ARG A 146 -16.11 16.35 2.99
C ARG A 146 -15.04 15.41 2.43
N GLY A 147 -15.20 14.09 2.58
CA GLY A 147 -14.26 13.08 2.13
C GLY A 147 -12.98 13.02 2.98
N ARG A 148 -13.04 13.42 4.26
CA ARG A 148 -11.95 13.24 5.20
C ARG A 148 -12.16 11.96 5.96
N ILE A 149 -11.09 11.26 6.27
CA ILE A 149 -11.11 10.08 7.13
C ILE A 149 -11.22 10.54 8.57
N ILE A 150 -12.33 10.19 9.22
CA ILE A 150 -12.64 10.55 10.61
C ILE A 150 -12.61 9.36 11.55
N ARG A 151 -12.50 8.13 11.02
CA ARG A 151 -12.44 6.92 11.80
C ARG A 151 -11.60 5.85 11.10
N VAL A 152 -10.83 5.12 11.89
CA VAL A 152 -10.32 3.79 11.56
C VAL A 152 -10.67 2.90 12.74
N SER A 153 -11.54 1.90 12.52
CA SER A 153 -12.09 1.06 13.60
C SER A 153 -10.98 0.41 14.43
N GLY A 154 -11.13 0.47 15.77
CA GLY A 154 -10.12 -0.02 16.70
C GLY A 154 -8.84 0.83 16.81
N VAL A 155 -8.74 1.93 16.04
CA VAL A 155 -7.52 2.78 16.04
C VAL A 155 -7.82 4.20 16.51
N PHE A 156 -8.73 4.94 15.84
CA PHE A 156 -9.13 6.30 16.22
C PHE A 156 -10.48 6.67 15.64
N GLY A 157 -11.12 7.68 16.27
CA GLY A 157 -12.32 8.34 15.80
C GLY A 157 -13.59 7.49 15.86
N ALA A 158 -14.70 8.08 15.40
CA ALA A 158 -16.00 7.44 15.36
C ALA A 158 -16.84 7.94 14.17
N GLY A 159 -17.90 7.20 13.82
CA GLY A 159 -18.87 7.59 12.79
C GLY A 159 -18.38 7.46 11.36
N GLY A 160 -19.14 8.05 10.44
CA GLY A 160 -18.88 8.00 9.01
C GLY A 160 -19.37 6.71 8.33
N ARG A 161 -19.49 6.76 7.01
CA ARG A 161 -19.85 5.59 6.18
C ARG A 161 -18.64 4.68 6.00
N ASP A 162 -18.86 3.37 6.09
CA ASP A 162 -17.81 2.36 6.01
C ASP A 162 -17.21 2.21 4.62
N HIS A 163 -15.89 2.18 4.59
CA HIS A 163 -15.05 1.94 3.42
C HIS A 163 -13.92 0.98 3.76
N VAL A 164 -13.35 0.37 2.73
CA VAL A 164 -12.16 -0.50 2.81
C VAL A 164 -10.96 0.26 2.27
N PHE A 165 -9.86 0.22 3.02
CA PHE A 165 -8.57 0.73 2.54
C PHE A 165 -7.94 -0.26 1.56
N LEU A 166 -7.41 0.24 0.44
CA LEU A 166 -6.92 -0.56 -0.69
C LEU A 166 -5.40 -0.79 -0.70
N GLY A 167 -4.68 -0.37 0.33
CA GLY A 167 -3.22 -0.55 0.35
C GLY A 167 -2.43 0.50 -0.42
N VAL A 168 -3.04 1.61 -0.82
CA VAL A 168 -2.37 2.71 -1.54
C VAL A 168 -2.50 4.02 -0.79
N HIS A 169 -1.37 4.65 -0.55
CA HIS A 169 -1.27 5.98 0.07
C HIS A 169 -0.53 6.95 -0.86
N ARG A 170 -0.97 8.20 -0.91
CA ARG A 170 -0.20 9.34 -1.40
C ARG A 170 0.15 10.21 -0.21
N ILE A 171 1.44 10.44 0.05
CA ILE A 171 1.93 11.08 1.28
C ILE A 171 2.88 12.21 0.91
N ASP A 172 2.67 13.37 1.52
CA ASP A 172 3.61 14.49 1.51
C ASP A 172 4.67 14.27 2.60
N PRO A 173 5.96 14.58 2.39
CA PRO A 173 7.00 14.47 3.40
C PRO A 173 6.69 15.15 4.74
N ALA A 174 5.91 16.23 4.74
CA ALA A 174 5.48 16.91 5.96
C ALA A 174 4.74 15.97 6.94
N ALA A 175 4.11 14.91 6.44
CA ALA A 175 3.46 13.90 7.29
C ALA A 175 4.47 13.14 8.16
N LEU A 176 5.72 12.99 7.72
CA LEU A 176 6.74 12.20 8.41
C LEU A 176 7.10 12.77 9.80
N ALA A 177 6.91 14.07 10.01
CA ALA A 177 7.08 14.71 11.32
C ALA A 177 6.11 14.16 12.40
N HIS A 178 5.02 13.53 11.98
CA HIS A 178 4.02 12.93 12.87
C HIS A 178 4.21 11.42 13.10
N LEU A 179 5.30 10.82 12.60
CA LEU A 179 5.59 9.40 12.83
C LEU A 179 5.83 9.13 14.32
N SER A 180 5.32 7.97 14.79
CA SER A 180 5.62 7.48 16.13
C SER A 180 7.13 7.32 16.35
N PHE A 181 7.61 7.58 17.57
CA PHE A 181 9.02 7.35 17.97
C PHE A 181 9.35 5.87 18.15
N LYS A 182 8.36 4.98 18.22
CA LYS A 182 8.54 3.53 18.31
C LYS A 182 9.29 3.00 17.08
N LYS A 183 10.05 1.93 17.24
CA LYS A 183 10.75 1.27 16.13
C LYS A 183 9.82 0.38 15.31
N ILE A 184 8.89 -0.31 15.96
CA ILE A 184 7.95 -1.26 15.35
C ILE A 184 6.53 -0.76 15.63
N PHE A 185 5.77 -0.41 14.60
CA PHE A 185 4.38 0.03 14.73
C PHE A 185 3.64 0.01 13.41
N PRO A 186 2.31 -0.25 13.42
CA PRO A 186 1.43 -0.09 12.27
C PRO A 186 1.27 1.39 11.88
N ILE A 187 1.21 1.70 10.59
CA ILE A 187 1.08 3.08 10.10
C ILE A 187 -0.19 3.76 10.62
N PHE A 188 -1.29 3.02 10.72
CA PHE A 188 -2.57 3.57 11.20
C PHE A 188 -2.49 4.04 12.66
N SER A 189 -1.85 3.28 13.53
CA SER A 189 -1.73 3.64 14.95
C SER A 189 -0.58 4.59 15.25
N GLY A 190 0.41 4.71 14.37
CA GLY A 190 1.63 5.48 14.63
C GLY A 190 1.79 6.75 13.78
N LEU A 191 1.09 6.88 12.64
CA LEU A 191 1.08 8.09 11.83
C LEU A 191 -0.32 8.68 11.79
N TYR A 192 -1.31 7.91 11.35
CA TYR A 192 -2.64 8.47 11.10
C TYR A 192 -3.39 8.83 12.37
N ARG A 193 -3.21 8.05 13.46
CA ARG A 193 -3.72 8.45 14.78
C ARG A 193 -3.10 9.78 15.22
N ASN A 194 -1.79 9.96 15.07
CA ASN A 194 -1.10 11.20 15.48
C ASN A 194 -1.57 12.39 14.64
N LEU A 195 -1.72 12.24 13.32
CA LEU A 195 -2.31 13.27 12.46
C LEU A 195 -3.73 13.63 12.89
N PHE A 196 -4.57 12.63 13.17
CA PHE A 196 -5.93 12.84 13.65
C PHE A 196 -5.95 13.61 14.98
N GLN A 197 -5.12 13.22 15.95
CA GLN A 197 -5.02 13.86 17.26
C GLN A 197 -4.51 15.32 17.18
N THR A 198 -3.66 15.63 16.21
CA THR A 198 -3.15 16.99 15.97
C THR A 198 -4.05 17.82 15.03
N GLY A 199 -5.27 17.34 14.74
CA GLY A 199 -6.23 18.05 13.89
C GLY A 199 -5.87 18.09 12.40
N ARG A 200 -4.87 17.34 11.96
CA ARG A 200 -4.48 17.26 10.55
C ARG A 200 -5.43 16.34 9.79
N SER A 201 -5.92 16.82 8.65
CA SER A 201 -6.86 16.07 7.82
C SER A 201 -6.18 14.97 7.02
N ILE A 202 -6.72 13.76 7.10
CA ILE A 202 -6.39 12.65 6.21
C ILE A 202 -7.51 12.58 5.17
N HIS A 203 -7.19 12.72 3.90
CA HIS A 203 -8.17 12.69 2.82
C HIS A 203 -8.35 11.29 2.24
N ALA A 204 -9.51 11.07 1.68
CA ALA A 204 -9.82 9.85 0.94
C ALA A 204 -9.88 10.12 -0.56
N PHE A 205 -9.37 9.17 -1.33
CA PHE A 205 -9.66 9.00 -2.74
C PHE A 205 -10.55 7.76 -2.88
N VAL A 206 -11.86 8.01 -3.09
CA VAL A 206 -12.84 6.93 -3.23
C VAL A 206 -12.83 6.45 -4.66
N CYS A 207 -12.57 5.17 -4.86
CA CYS A 207 -12.57 4.52 -6.16
C CYS A 207 -13.47 3.27 -6.13
N ARG A 208 -13.85 2.84 -7.33
CA ARG A 208 -14.53 1.56 -7.56
C ARG A 208 -13.65 0.77 -8.52
N PRO A 209 -12.65 0.04 -8.01
CA PRO A 209 -11.81 -0.79 -8.86
C PRO A 209 -12.65 -1.88 -9.51
N ALA A 210 -12.26 -2.29 -10.73
CA ALA A 210 -12.95 -3.34 -11.47
C ALA A 210 -12.91 -4.68 -10.72
N PHE A 211 -11.81 -4.92 -9.98
CA PHE A 211 -11.62 -6.13 -9.18
C PHE A 211 -11.12 -5.77 -7.79
N THR A 212 -11.63 -6.47 -6.77
CA THR A 212 -11.24 -6.29 -5.36
C THR A 212 -10.93 -7.65 -4.75
N PHE A 213 -9.69 -8.10 -4.94
CA PHE A 213 -9.22 -9.35 -4.34
C PHE A 213 -8.36 -9.07 -3.10
N ASP A 214 -8.57 -9.83 -2.01
CA ASP A 214 -7.57 -9.91 -0.93
C ASP A 214 -6.46 -10.87 -1.35
N LEU A 215 -5.50 -10.38 -2.11
CA LEU A 215 -4.33 -11.17 -2.53
C LEU A 215 -3.45 -11.61 -1.36
N GLY A 216 -3.86 -11.32 -0.13
CA GLY A 216 -3.24 -11.79 1.10
C GLY A 216 -3.77 -13.14 1.59
N THR A 217 -4.86 -13.68 1.00
CA THR A 217 -5.46 -14.96 1.34
C THR A 217 -5.38 -15.94 0.15
N LEU A 218 -5.44 -17.25 0.43
CA LEU A 218 -5.49 -18.25 -0.64
C LEU A 218 -6.73 -18.09 -1.51
N GLU A 219 -7.89 -17.88 -0.88
CA GLU A 219 -9.16 -17.70 -1.59
C GLU A 219 -9.10 -16.50 -2.54
N GLY A 220 -8.74 -15.31 -2.05
CA GLY A 220 -8.63 -14.11 -2.88
C GLY A 220 -7.54 -14.24 -3.96
N TYR A 221 -6.44 -14.94 -3.67
CA TYR A 221 -5.40 -15.24 -4.64
C TYR A 221 -5.90 -16.17 -5.75
N TYR A 222 -6.66 -17.22 -5.40
CA TYR A 222 -7.30 -18.10 -6.39
C TYR A 222 -8.29 -17.33 -7.26
N SER A 223 -9.23 -16.61 -6.64
CA SER A 223 -10.23 -15.81 -7.38
C SER A 223 -9.56 -14.85 -8.36
N ALA A 224 -8.50 -14.17 -7.93
CA ALA A 224 -7.77 -13.25 -8.82
C ALA A 224 -7.17 -13.95 -10.05
N ASN A 225 -6.67 -15.18 -9.92
CA ASN A 225 -6.11 -15.92 -11.05
C ASN A 225 -7.19 -16.53 -11.97
N PHE A 226 -8.39 -16.79 -11.46
CA PHE A 226 -9.51 -17.27 -12.27
C PHE A 226 -10.24 -16.15 -13.00
N GLU A 227 -10.42 -15.02 -12.34
CA GLU A 227 -11.22 -13.91 -12.88
C GLU A 227 -10.37 -12.94 -13.72
N PHE A 228 -9.07 -12.84 -13.42
CA PHE A 228 -8.14 -12.01 -14.18
C PHE A 228 -7.46 -12.86 -15.27
N ILE A 229 -8.06 -12.89 -16.45
CA ILE A 229 -7.41 -13.37 -17.67
C ILE A 229 -6.82 -12.12 -18.34
N PRO A 230 -5.47 -12.01 -18.42
CA PRO A 230 -4.87 -10.88 -19.15
C PRO A 230 -5.27 -10.96 -20.62
N PRO A 231 -5.49 -9.81 -21.26
CA PRO A 231 -5.77 -9.74 -22.70
C PRO A 231 -4.59 -10.26 -23.53
#